data_9bd8303ffbbb2f0fdbdc9446b7d4f6fe
#
_entry.id   9bd8303ffbbb2f0fdbdc9446b7d4f6fe
#
_cell.length_a   1.000
_cell.length_b   1.000
_cell.length_c   1.000
_cell.angle_alpha   90.00
_cell.angle_beta   90.00
_cell.angle_gamma   90.00
#
_symmetry.space_group_name_H-M   'P 1'
#
loop_
_entity.id
_entity.type
_entity.pdbx_description
1 polymer ?
#
loop_
_entity_poly.entity_id
_entity_poly.type
_entity_poly.pdbx_seq_one_letter_code
_entity_poly.pdbx_strand_id
1 'polypeptide(L)'
;MGLAVIIPSILSFIFIPLSKKYQVNGQNRYYDVLRKNSESFQENIEMQMEIKAYNLSKDIKDDLYKKMEDSEKVHLKAEVTTILTLSISSIFSFISLAVVIFVGVNLIINKEINSLYLIGYLLAAMKIKDSLDASKEGLMEIFYLSPKIERLKEIQNQDLQEGDDYSLKKFDIDLKDVEFAYNKDEKVLNGVSFKAKQGEVTALVGASGCGKTTILKLISRLYDYDKGQILIDGKDIKEISTESLFDKVSIVFQDVVLFNQSVMENIRIGKQDASDEEVKRAAKLANCTDFIEKMDKGFDTVIGENGAELSGGERQRLSIARAFLKDAPILILDEITASLDVNNEKKIQESLNNLVKDKTVVIISHRMKSIENADKIVVLQNGRVESEGKHEELLQKSKIYKNLIEKTKMAEEFIY
;
A
#
# COMPACT_ATOMS: atom_id res chain seq x y z
N MET A 1 56.71 -17.49 18.49
CA MET A 1 55.53 -17.24 19.34
C MET A 1 54.49 -16.38 18.61
N GLY A 2 54.78 -15.17 18.10
CA GLY A 2 53.77 -14.31 17.46
C GLY A 2 53.04 -14.97 16.28
N LEU A 3 53.73 -15.64 15.37
CA LEU A 3 53.16 -16.38 14.26
C LEU A 3 52.25 -17.53 14.72
N ALA A 4 52.58 -18.17 15.83
CA ALA A 4 51.78 -19.25 16.43
C ALA A 4 50.42 -18.76 16.94
N VAL A 5 50.27 -17.46 17.28
CA VAL A 5 49.00 -16.83 17.63
C VAL A 5 48.26 -16.36 16.37
N ILE A 6 48.96 -15.68 15.48
CA ILE A 6 48.33 -14.96 14.36
C ILE A 6 47.76 -15.90 13.29
N ILE A 7 48.49 -16.91 12.87
CA ILE A 7 48.09 -17.80 11.76
C ILE A 7 46.77 -18.54 12.04
N PRO A 8 46.63 -19.28 13.18
CA PRO A 8 45.36 -19.96 13.46
C PRO A 8 44.22 -19.00 13.73
N SER A 9 44.50 -17.78 14.27
CA SER A 9 43.50 -16.74 14.49
C SER A 9 42.92 -16.21 13.18
N ILE A 10 43.78 -15.95 12.18
CA ILE A 10 43.32 -15.55 10.83
C ILE A 10 42.51 -16.69 10.19
N LEU A 11 42.98 -17.94 10.30
CA LEU A 11 42.25 -19.09 9.78
C LEU A 11 40.86 -19.20 10.39
N SER A 12 40.71 -19.00 11.70
CA SER A 12 39.42 -19.05 12.38
C SER A 12 38.44 -17.97 11.84
N PHE A 13 38.97 -16.81 11.47
CA PHE A 13 38.15 -15.70 10.96
C PHE A 13 37.69 -15.93 9.54
N ILE A 14 38.45 -16.58 8.67
CA ILE A 14 38.16 -16.78 7.23
C ILE A 14 36.88 -17.60 7.03
N PHE A 15 36.51 -18.49 7.93
CA PHE A 15 35.28 -19.28 7.83
C PHE A 15 34.00 -18.45 7.83
N ILE A 16 34.01 -17.30 8.50
CA ILE A 16 32.84 -16.43 8.62
C ILE A 16 32.42 -15.83 7.25
N PRO A 17 33.30 -15.10 6.53
CA PRO A 17 32.90 -14.55 5.20
C PRO A 17 32.61 -15.66 4.18
N LEU A 18 33.25 -16.84 4.26
CA LEU A 18 32.94 -17.97 3.37
C LEU A 18 31.53 -18.51 3.58
N SER A 19 30.99 -18.47 4.79
CA SER A 19 29.64 -18.91 5.12
C SER A 19 28.55 -17.91 4.73
N LYS A 20 28.89 -16.63 4.43
CA LYS A 20 27.95 -15.54 4.17
C LYS A 20 26.80 -15.93 3.25
N LYS A 21 27.12 -16.50 2.09
CA LYS A 21 26.11 -16.88 1.08
C LYS A 21 25.07 -17.86 1.64
N TYR A 22 25.53 -18.86 2.40
CA TYR A 22 24.64 -19.87 2.97
C TYR A 22 23.74 -19.28 4.06
N GLN A 23 24.29 -18.40 4.89
CA GLN A 23 23.57 -17.78 5.97
C GLN A 23 22.53 -16.78 5.47
N VAL A 24 22.92 -15.86 4.57
CA VAL A 24 22.00 -14.90 3.97
C VAL A 24 20.87 -15.62 3.23
N ASN A 25 21.17 -16.67 2.47
CA ASN A 25 20.13 -17.47 1.79
C ASN A 25 19.21 -18.18 2.78
N GLY A 26 19.74 -18.70 3.89
CA GLY A 26 18.95 -19.31 4.95
C GLY A 26 17.98 -18.31 5.58
N GLN A 27 18.46 -17.13 5.90
CA GLN A 27 17.65 -16.05 6.47
C GLN A 27 16.60 -15.51 5.47
N ASN A 28 16.96 -15.32 4.20
CA ASN A 28 16.00 -14.91 3.16
C ASN A 28 14.84 -15.91 3.07
N ARG A 29 15.17 -17.22 3.03
CA ARG A 29 14.14 -18.26 2.99
C ARG A 29 13.24 -18.25 4.23
N TYR A 30 13.81 -18.03 5.42
CA TYR A 30 13.04 -17.91 6.65
C TYR A 30 12.09 -16.71 6.62
N TYR A 31 12.58 -15.53 6.19
CA TYR A 31 11.75 -14.34 6.08
C TYR A 31 10.63 -14.47 5.04
N ASP A 32 10.88 -15.17 3.93
CA ASP A 32 9.84 -15.44 2.92
C ASP A 32 8.71 -16.32 3.49
N VAL A 33 9.07 -17.36 4.26
CA VAL A 33 8.07 -18.21 4.91
C VAL A 33 7.33 -17.45 6.00
N LEU A 34 8.01 -16.65 6.79
CA LEU A 34 7.40 -15.82 7.84
C LEU A 34 6.39 -14.82 7.27
N ARG A 35 6.74 -14.17 6.13
CA ARG A 35 5.83 -13.26 5.43
C ARG A 35 4.57 -13.97 4.96
N LYS A 36 4.71 -15.12 4.28
CA LYS A 36 3.56 -15.92 3.84
C LYS A 36 2.65 -16.36 4.99
N ASN A 37 3.25 -16.68 6.14
CA ASN A 37 2.48 -16.99 7.33
C ASN A 37 1.70 -15.76 7.83
N SER A 38 2.35 -14.59 7.89
CA SER A 38 1.70 -13.34 8.30
C SER A 38 0.54 -12.97 7.38
N GLU A 39 0.71 -13.10 6.05
CA GLU A 39 -0.34 -12.91 5.05
C GLU A 39 -1.52 -13.88 5.30
N SER A 40 -1.23 -15.17 5.55
CA SER A 40 -2.25 -16.16 5.86
C SER A 40 -2.98 -15.89 7.19
N PHE A 41 -2.29 -15.40 8.21
CA PHE A 41 -2.92 -14.98 9.47
C PHE A 41 -3.87 -13.80 9.25
N GLN A 42 -3.43 -12.79 8.52
CA GLN A 42 -4.25 -11.62 8.21
C GLN A 42 -5.51 -12.02 7.44
N GLU A 43 -5.36 -12.82 6.37
CA GLU A 43 -6.48 -13.34 5.59
C GLU A 43 -7.51 -14.07 6.49
N ASN A 44 -7.03 -14.94 7.38
CA ASN A 44 -7.92 -15.68 8.28
C ASN A 44 -8.63 -14.79 9.33
N ILE A 45 -8.00 -13.69 9.73
CA ILE A 45 -8.64 -12.69 10.61
C ILE A 45 -9.73 -11.93 9.83
N GLU A 46 -9.45 -11.51 8.60
CA GLU A 46 -10.40 -10.81 7.74
C GLU A 46 -11.60 -11.70 7.37
N MET A 47 -11.36 -13.00 7.13
CA MET A 47 -12.39 -13.97 6.73
C MET A 47 -13.05 -14.70 7.91
N GLN A 48 -13.02 -14.16 9.13
CA GLN A 48 -13.56 -14.87 10.31
C GLN A 48 -15.06 -15.19 10.21
N MET A 49 -15.84 -14.33 9.58
CA MET A 49 -17.28 -14.56 9.41
C MET A 49 -17.54 -15.75 8.49
N GLU A 50 -16.85 -15.81 7.36
CA GLU A 50 -16.93 -16.89 6.37
C GLU A 50 -16.45 -18.21 6.97
N ILE A 51 -15.33 -18.18 7.69
CA ILE A 51 -14.78 -19.36 8.38
C ILE A 51 -15.83 -19.97 9.33
N LYS A 52 -16.54 -19.12 10.08
CA LYS A 52 -17.60 -19.57 10.99
C LYS A 52 -18.84 -20.01 10.22
N ALA A 53 -19.30 -19.25 9.22
CA ALA A 53 -20.50 -19.54 8.45
C ALA A 53 -20.41 -20.88 7.71
N TYR A 54 -19.23 -21.22 7.18
CA TYR A 54 -18.98 -22.47 6.46
C TYR A 54 -18.36 -23.57 7.33
N ASN A 55 -18.24 -23.37 8.66
CA ASN A 55 -17.69 -24.34 9.62
C ASN A 55 -16.27 -24.82 9.29
N LEU A 56 -15.41 -23.94 8.76
CA LEU A 56 -14.04 -24.23 8.33
C LEU A 56 -13.00 -24.10 9.46
N SER A 57 -13.41 -23.78 10.69
CA SER A 57 -12.50 -23.44 11.80
C SER A 57 -11.44 -24.51 12.09
N LYS A 58 -11.81 -25.81 11.95
CA LYS A 58 -10.89 -26.90 12.19
C LYS A 58 -9.82 -26.99 11.08
N ASP A 59 -10.24 -26.97 9.83
CA ASP A 59 -9.36 -27.16 8.68
C ASP A 59 -8.36 -26.00 8.58
N ILE A 60 -8.82 -24.77 8.80
CA ILE A 60 -7.99 -23.57 8.83
C ILE A 60 -6.98 -23.60 9.98
N LYS A 61 -7.41 -24.03 11.17
CA LYS A 61 -6.52 -24.17 12.32
C LYS A 61 -5.43 -25.21 12.06
N ASP A 62 -5.78 -26.34 11.47
CA ASP A 62 -4.83 -27.41 11.15
C ASP A 62 -3.84 -26.93 10.06
N ASP A 63 -4.27 -26.20 9.05
CA ASP A 63 -3.40 -25.58 8.03
C ASP A 63 -2.45 -24.55 8.64
N LEU A 64 -2.94 -23.68 9.53
CA LEU A 64 -2.11 -22.69 10.22
C LEU A 64 -1.04 -23.36 11.07
N TYR A 65 -1.38 -24.39 11.87
CA TYR A 65 -0.41 -25.14 12.66
C TYR A 65 0.66 -25.77 11.78
N LYS A 66 0.28 -26.36 10.64
CA LYS A 66 1.24 -26.94 9.69
C LYS A 66 2.18 -25.88 9.12
N LYS A 67 1.65 -24.72 8.73
CA LYS A 67 2.46 -23.60 8.24
C LYS A 67 3.45 -23.08 9.31
N MET A 68 3.01 -23.00 10.56
CA MET A 68 3.87 -22.62 11.69
C MET A 68 4.98 -23.65 11.91
N GLU A 69 4.67 -24.95 11.91
CA GLU A 69 5.64 -26.03 12.06
C GLU A 69 6.67 -26.03 10.92
N ASP A 70 6.24 -25.82 9.69
CA ASP A 70 7.12 -25.71 8.54
C ASP A 70 8.04 -24.47 8.62
N SER A 71 7.50 -23.34 9.12
CA SER A 71 8.30 -22.14 9.40
C SER A 71 9.37 -22.40 10.47
N GLU A 72 9.01 -23.09 11.54
CA GLU A 72 9.94 -23.47 12.60
C GLU A 72 11.07 -24.35 12.06
N LYS A 73 10.78 -25.35 11.23
CA LYS A 73 11.80 -26.19 10.58
C LYS A 73 12.78 -25.38 9.74
N VAL A 74 12.27 -24.40 8.98
CA VAL A 74 13.11 -23.50 8.15
C VAL A 74 13.99 -22.62 9.04
N HIS A 75 13.42 -22.07 10.13
CA HIS A 75 14.15 -21.28 11.11
C HIS A 75 15.26 -22.07 11.77
N LEU A 76 14.94 -23.26 12.33
CA LEU A 76 15.91 -24.14 12.94
C LEU A 76 17.07 -24.49 12.00
N LYS A 77 16.78 -24.73 10.71
CA LYS A 77 17.83 -25.01 9.72
C LYS A 77 18.76 -23.81 9.51
N ALA A 78 18.22 -22.58 9.48
CA ALA A 78 19.03 -21.37 9.38
C ALA A 78 19.90 -21.17 10.62
N GLU A 79 19.34 -21.35 11.82
CA GLU A 79 20.04 -21.25 13.09
C GLU A 79 21.15 -22.30 13.23
N VAL A 80 20.87 -23.56 12.90
CA VAL A 80 21.90 -24.65 12.93
C VAL A 80 23.06 -24.29 12.00
N THR A 81 22.81 -23.72 10.83
CA THR A 81 23.87 -23.27 9.92
C THR A 81 24.75 -22.20 10.56
N THR A 82 24.17 -21.26 11.28
CA THR A 82 24.88 -20.21 12.03
C THR A 82 25.73 -20.81 13.17
N ILE A 83 25.10 -21.64 13.98
CA ILE A 83 25.77 -22.32 15.12
C ILE A 83 26.97 -23.19 14.65
N LEU A 84 26.76 -23.97 13.58
CA LEU A 84 27.85 -24.80 13.03
C LEU A 84 29.02 -23.95 12.53
N THR A 85 28.74 -22.84 11.86
CA THR A 85 29.78 -21.92 11.37
C THR A 85 30.59 -21.33 12.53
N LEU A 86 29.91 -20.84 13.57
CA LEU A 86 30.57 -20.30 14.76
C LEU A 86 31.35 -21.38 15.51
N SER A 87 30.79 -22.58 15.68
CA SER A 87 31.44 -23.70 16.35
C SER A 87 32.72 -24.11 15.64
N ILE A 88 32.70 -24.29 14.32
CA ILE A 88 33.89 -24.62 13.53
C ILE A 88 34.94 -23.51 13.68
N SER A 89 34.55 -22.25 13.55
CA SER A 89 35.46 -21.12 13.75
C SER A 89 36.07 -21.10 15.16
N SER A 90 35.30 -21.40 16.20
CA SER A 90 35.77 -21.46 17.59
C SER A 90 36.77 -22.58 17.80
N ILE A 91 36.59 -23.74 17.16
CA ILE A 91 37.58 -24.85 17.23
C ILE A 91 38.95 -24.36 16.74
N PHE A 92 39.01 -23.62 15.62
CA PHE A 92 40.27 -23.04 15.12
C PHE A 92 40.86 -22.01 16.09
N SER A 93 40.03 -21.24 16.80
CA SER A 93 40.49 -20.30 17.83
C SER A 93 41.13 -21.05 19.03
N PHE A 94 40.59 -22.20 19.44
CA PHE A 94 41.19 -23.03 20.49
C PHE A 94 42.48 -23.73 20.02
N ILE A 95 42.58 -24.15 18.76
CA ILE A 95 43.82 -24.68 18.17
C ILE A 95 44.95 -23.65 18.28
N SER A 96 44.64 -22.34 18.13
CA SER A 96 45.61 -21.26 18.33
C SER A 96 46.28 -21.34 19.72
N LEU A 97 45.51 -21.53 20.77
CA LEU A 97 46.05 -21.66 22.15
C LEU A 97 46.93 -22.93 22.30
N ALA A 98 46.49 -24.06 21.74
CA ALA A 98 47.26 -25.29 21.76
C ALA A 98 48.59 -25.14 21.02
N VAL A 99 48.63 -24.49 19.87
CA VAL A 99 49.86 -24.22 19.10
C VAL A 99 50.79 -23.30 19.88
N VAL A 100 50.27 -22.27 20.55
CA VAL A 100 51.08 -21.37 21.42
C VAL A 100 51.72 -22.12 22.56
N ILE A 101 51.00 -23.04 23.24
CA ILE A 101 51.53 -23.87 24.30
C ILE A 101 52.65 -24.81 23.76
N PHE A 102 52.39 -25.51 22.67
CA PHE A 102 53.33 -26.42 22.06
C PHE A 102 54.63 -25.73 21.63
N VAL A 103 54.53 -24.63 20.90
CA VAL A 103 55.70 -23.85 20.47
C VAL A 103 56.45 -23.26 21.67
N GLY A 104 55.71 -22.71 22.65
CA GLY A 104 56.27 -22.08 23.82
C GLY A 104 57.03 -23.06 24.72
N VAL A 105 56.49 -24.28 24.92
CA VAL A 105 57.17 -25.36 25.68
C VAL A 105 58.47 -25.78 24.98
N ASN A 106 58.47 -25.96 23.64
CA ASN A 106 59.69 -26.31 22.91
C ASN A 106 60.76 -25.20 23.03
N LEU A 107 60.37 -23.90 22.97
CA LEU A 107 61.32 -22.78 23.15
C LEU A 107 61.89 -22.73 24.59
N ILE A 108 61.08 -23.10 25.60
CA ILE A 108 61.59 -23.24 27.00
C ILE A 108 62.59 -24.36 27.12
N ILE A 109 62.30 -25.54 26.54
CA ILE A 109 63.23 -26.70 26.56
C ILE A 109 64.56 -26.32 25.90
N ASN A 110 64.50 -25.56 24.78
CA ASN A 110 65.69 -25.07 24.08
C ASN A 110 66.39 -23.91 24.82
N LYS A 111 65.85 -23.44 25.96
CA LYS A 111 66.35 -22.30 26.73
C LYS A 111 66.34 -20.97 26.00
N GLU A 112 65.47 -20.81 24.98
CA GLU A 112 65.37 -19.60 24.21
C GLU A 112 64.44 -18.56 24.90
N ILE A 113 63.47 -19.04 25.71
CA ILE A 113 62.56 -18.19 26.51
C ILE A 113 62.41 -18.76 27.93
N ASN A 114 61.96 -17.92 28.87
CA ASN A 114 61.56 -18.40 30.21
C ASN A 114 60.01 -18.52 30.27
N SER A 115 59.55 -19.18 31.37
CA SER A 115 58.15 -19.49 31.63
C SER A 115 57.27 -18.21 31.72
N LEU A 116 57.85 -17.06 32.16
CA LEU A 116 57.12 -15.80 32.27
C LEU A 116 56.71 -15.30 30.88
N TYR A 117 57.57 -15.43 29.86
CA TYR A 117 57.24 -15.06 28.47
C TYR A 117 56.13 -15.96 27.91
N LEU A 118 56.13 -17.25 28.21
CA LEU A 118 55.03 -18.14 27.78
C LEU A 118 53.70 -17.71 28.38
N ILE A 119 53.66 -17.40 29.68
CA ILE A 119 52.46 -16.92 30.36
C ILE A 119 51.98 -15.59 29.70
N GLY A 120 52.87 -14.63 29.42
CA GLY A 120 52.55 -13.40 28.75
C GLY A 120 51.93 -13.62 27.35
N TYR A 121 52.49 -14.54 26.55
CA TYR A 121 51.97 -14.91 25.25
C TYR A 121 50.61 -15.62 25.33
N LEU A 122 50.39 -16.47 26.33
CA LEU A 122 49.07 -17.10 26.55
C LEU A 122 47.97 -16.07 26.89
N LEU A 123 48.28 -15.15 27.80
CA LEU A 123 47.36 -14.07 28.14
C LEU A 123 47.01 -13.19 26.91
N ALA A 124 48.06 -12.86 26.14
CA ALA A 124 47.85 -12.09 24.88
C ALA A 124 47.03 -12.90 23.86
N ALA A 125 47.29 -14.21 23.69
CA ALA A 125 46.54 -15.07 22.79
C ALA A 125 45.07 -15.21 23.20
N MET A 126 44.78 -15.34 24.50
CA MET A 126 43.41 -15.36 25.04
C MET A 126 42.69 -14.03 24.75
N LYS A 127 43.34 -12.89 24.98
CA LYS A 127 42.74 -11.57 24.70
C LYS A 127 42.46 -11.36 23.23
N ILE A 128 43.39 -11.79 22.34
CA ILE A 128 43.16 -11.72 20.88
C ILE A 128 42.02 -12.63 20.49
N LYS A 129 41.94 -13.85 21.01
CA LYS A 129 40.85 -14.79 20.77
C LYS A 129 39.50 -14.16 21.13
N ASP A 130 39.35 -13.61 22.34
CA ASP A 130 38.08 -12.99 22.81
C ASP A 130 37.66 -11.82 21.92
N SER A 131 38.62 -10.99 21.52
CA SER A 131 38.32 -9.85 20.60
C SER A 131 37.92 -10.32 19.21
N LEU A 132 38.51 -11.37 18.68
CA LEU A 132 38.15 -11.96 17.40
C LEU A 132 36.79 -12.65 17.47
N ASP A 133 36.48 -13.37 18.53
CA ASP A 133 35.20 -14.05 18.72
C ASP A 133 34.04 -12.99 18.77
N ALA A 134 34.23 -11.89 19.50
CA ALA A 134 33.28 -10.77 19.48
C ALA A 134 33.13 -10.16 18.08
N SER A 135 34.22 -10.03 17.31
CA SER A 135 34.18 -9.54 15.93
C SER A 135 33.43 -10.48 14.99
N LYS A 136 33.58 -11.80 15.19
CA LYS A 136 32.83 -12.81 14.41
C LYS A 136 31.35 -12.75 14.68
N GLU A 137 30.94 -12.63 15.95
CA GLU A 137 29.55 -12.48 16.34
C GLU A 137 28.95 -11.21 15.70
N GLY A 138 29.68 -10.10 15.72
CA GLY A 138 29.24 -8.85 15.04
C GLY A 138 29.06 -9.00 13.51
N LEU A 139 29.96 -9.76 12.85
CA LEU A 139 29.81 -10.05 11.42
C LEU A 139 28.60 -10.95 11.13
N MET A 140 28.34 -11.92 11.99
CA MET A 140 27.16 -12.78 11.88
C MET A 140 25.87 -11.99 12.03
N GLU A 141 25.83 -11.02 12.94
CA GLU A 141 24.69 -10.12 13.11
C GLU A 141 24.46 -9.28 11.84
N ILE A 142 25.53 -8.80 11.21
CA ILE A 142 25.43 -8.10 9.91
C ILE A 142 24.83 -9.02 8.84
N PHE A 143 25.21 -10.30 8.78
CA PHE A 143 24.63 -11.24 7.82
C PHE A 143 23.16 -11.52 8.11
N TYR A 144 22.78 -11.61 9.38
CA TYR A 144 21.40 -11.75 9.82
C TYR A 144 20.53 -10.55 9.43
N LEU A 145 21.08 -9.34 9.51
CA LEU A 145 20.37 -8.10 9.17
C LEU A 145 20.36 -7.80 7.66
N SER A 146 21.28 -8.39 6.88
CA SER A 146 21.41 -8.10 5.44
C SER A 146 20.11 -8.19 4.66
N PRO A 147 19.24 -9.22 4.80
CA PRO A 147 17.98 -9.31 4.06
C PRO A 147 17.01 -8.17 4.39
N LYS A 148 16.99 -7.74 5.65
CA LYS A 148 16.15 -6.61 6.10
C LYS A 148 16.62 -5.30 5.48
N ILE A 149 17.94 -5.10 5.44
CA ILE A 149 18.56 -3.91 4.83
C ILE A 149 18.31 -3.89 3.31
N GLU A 150 18.45 -5.03 2.64
CA GLU A 150 18.14 -5.14 1.21
C GLU A 150 16.67 -4.78 0.92
N ARG A 151 15.74 -5.27 1.74
CA ARG A 151 14.33 -4.94 1.60
C ARG A 151 14.03 -3.46 1.82
N LEU A 152 14.66 -2.83 2.81
CA LEU A 152 14.55 -1.37 3.01
C LEU A 152 15.09 -0.59 1.80
N LYS A 153 16.21 -1.02 1.22
CA LYS A 153 16.76 -0.42 0.01
C LYS A 153 15.83 -0.59 -1.20
N GLU A 154 15.20 -1.76 -1.36
CA GLU A 154 14.20 -1.96 -2.41
C GLU A 154 13.03 -0.98 -2.29
N ILE A 155 12.55 -0.72 -1.06
CA ILE A 155 11.49 0.26 -0.81
C ILE A 155 11.98 1.68 -1.10
N GLN A 156 13.19 2.04 -0.65
CA GLN A 156 13.77 3.37 -0.88
C GLN A 156 14.09 3.65 -2.36
N ASN A 157 14.42 2.61 -3.13
CA ASN A 157 14.78 2.73 -4.54
C ASN A 157 13.58 2.51 -5.48
N GLN A 158 12.35 2.46 -4.94
CA GLN A 158 11.18 2.46 -5.81
C GLN A 158 11.07 3.81 -6.52
N ASP A 159 10.74 3.75 -7.81
CA ASP A 159 10.50 4.96 -8.59
C ASP A 159 9.32 5.73 -7.97
N LEU A 160 9.58 6.94 -7.52
CA LEU A 160 8.56 7.86 -7.04
C LEU A 160 7.96 8.61 -8.22
N GLN A 161 6.70 8.98 -8.11
CA GLN A 161 6.08 9.88 -9.07
C GLN A 161 6.70 11.26 -8.92
N GLU A 162 7.51 11.65 -9.91
CA GLU A 162 8.15 12.96 -9.96
C GLU A 162 7.24 13.99 -10.64
N GLY A 163 7.54 15.26 -10.46
CA GLY A 163 6.84 16.38 -11.09
C GLY A 163 7.19 17.69 -10.41
N ASP A 164 7.05 18.79 -11.13
CA ASP A 164 7.32 20.13 -10.61
C ASP A 164 6.08 20.70 -9.92
N ASP A 165 6.28 21.57 -8.96
CA ASP A 165 5.22 22.36 -8.38
C ASP A 165 4.59 23.26 -9.45
N TYR A 166 3.29 23.13 -9.63
CA TYR A 166 2.54 23.88 -10.65
C TYR A 166 1.21 24.38 -10.12
N SER A 167 0.96 25.66 -10.27
CA SER A 167 -0.30 26.27 -9.90
C SER A 167 -1.30 26.18 -11.04
N LEU A 168 -2.19 25.21 -10.99
CA LEU A 168 -3.27 25.00 -11.96
C LEU A 168 -4.26 26.18 -11.96
N LYS A 169 -4.53 26.73 -13.15
CA LYS A 169 -5.47 27.86 -13.37
C LYS A 169 -6.73 27.44 -14.11
N LYS A 170 -6.62 26.43 -14.97
CA LYS A 170 -7.76 25.84 -15.71
C LYS A 170 -7.89 24.37 -15.30
N PHE A 171 -9.12 23.90 -15.26
CA PHE A 171 -9.46 22.60 -14.72
C PHE A 171 -10.15 21.69 -15.74
N ASP A 172 -9.98 21.98 -17.05
CA ASP A 172 -10.30 21.01 -18.10
C ASP A 172 -9.38 19.80 -17.97
N ILE A 173 -9.94 18.60 -18.15
CA ILE A 173 -9.18 17.34 -18.17
C ILE A 173 -9.27 16.79 -19.60
N ASP A 174 -8.12 16.63 -20.27
CA ASP A 174 -8.03 16.17 -21.65
C ASP A 174 -7.19 14.89 -21.75
N LEU A 175 -7.84 13.76 -22.05
CA LEU A 175 -7.18 12.48 -22.27
C LEU A 175 -6.92 12.30 -23.76
N LYS A 176 -5.71 11.94 -24.16
CA LYS A 176 -5.25 11.72 -25.52
C LYS A 176 -4.57 10.38 -25.68
N ASP A 177 -5.21 9.46 -26.38
CA ASP A 177 -4.70 8.11 -26.70
C ASP A 177 -4.10 7.35 -25.50
N VAL A 178 -4.78 7.43 -24.36
CA VAL A 178 -4.30 6.85 -23.09
C VAL A 178 -4.37 5.33 -23.13
N GLU A 179 -3.21 4.68 -22.97
CA GLU A 179 -3.08 3.23 -22.78
C GLU A 179 -2.60 2.93 -21.37
N PHE A 180 -3.14 1.85 -20.77
CA PHE A 180 -2.73 1.42 -19.44
C PHE A 180 -2.98 -0.07 -19.20
N ALA A 181 -2.05 -0.69 -18.46
CA ALA A 181 -2.16 -2.04 -17.94
C ALA A 181 -1.69 -2.11 -16.47
N TYR A 182 -2.41 -2.81 -15.59
CA TYR A 182 -1.92 -3.08 -14.23
C TYR A 182 -0.75 -4.06 -14.22
N ASN A 183 -0.77 -5.02 -15.15
CA ASN A 183 0.28 -6.00 -15.38
C ASN A 183 0.65 -5.99 -16.86
N LYS A 184 1.89 -6.35 -17.20
CA LYS A 184 2.42 -6.27 -18.58
C LYS A 184 1.61 -7.07 -19.61
N ASP A 185 0.80 -8.03 -19.16
CA ASP A 185 0.13 -8.99 -20.05
C ASP A 185 -1.32 -8.64 -20.38
N GLU A 186 -1.97 -7.70 -19.65
CA GLU A 186 -3.39 -7.39 -19.84
C GLU A 186 -3.65 -5.88 -19.87
N LYS A 187 -3.87 -5.36 -21.09
CA LYS A 187 -4.23 -3.95 -21.27
C LYS A 187 -5.67 -3.70 -20.85
N VAL A 188 -5.86 -2.74 -19.94
CA VAL A 188 -7.17 -2.29 -19.47
C VAL A 188 -7.68 -1.12 -20.30
N LEU A 189 -6.80 -0.19 -20.67
CA LEU A 189 -7.13 0.93 -21.55
C LEU A 189 -6.34 0.85 -22.84
N ASN A 190 -7.02 1.09 -23.98
CA ASN A 190 -6.50 0.86 -25.32
C ASN A 190 -6.67 2.10 -26.22
N GLY A 191 -6.08 3.25 -25.83
CA GLY A 191 -6.17 4.49 -26.58
C GLY A 191 -7.46 5.26 -26.26
N VAL A 192 -7.68 5.56 -24.97
CA VAL A 192 -8.83 6.36 -24.51
C VAL A 192 -8.55 7.83 -24.74
N SER A 193 -9.50 8.49 -25.45
CA SER A 193 -9.45 9.92 -25.74
C SER A 193 -10.82 10.56 -25.48
N PHE A 194 -10.89 11.53 -24.58
CA PHE A 194 -12.05 12.39 -24.35
C PHE A 194 -11.65 13.63 -23.54
N LYS A 195 -12.50 14.65 -23.53
CA LYS A 195 -12.29 15.86 -22.75
C LYS A 195 -13.43 16.08 -21.76
N ALA A 196 -13.12 16.23 -20.46
CA ALA A 196 -14.03 16.74 -19.45
C ALA A 196 -13.77 18.24 -19.29
N LYS A 197 -14.79 19.06 -19.58
CA LYS A 197 -14.65 20.51 -19.54
C LYS A 197 -14.86 21.07 -18.15
N GLN A 198 -14.19 22.16 -17.88
CA GLN A 198 -14.36 22.91 -16.63
C GLN A 198 -15.80 23.35 -16.44
N GLY A 199 -16.31 23.12 -15.21
CA GLY A 199 -17.68 23.49 -14.84
C GLY A 199 -18.75 22.52 -15.37
N GLU A 200 -18.39 21.43 -16.07
CA GLU A 200 -19.32 20.41 -16.57
C GLU A 200 -19.18 19.09 -15.79
N VAL A 201 -20.28 18.34 -15.74
CA VAL A 201 -20.32 16.97 -15.23
C VAL A 201 -20.17 16.00 -16.39
N THR A 202 -19.06 15.25 -16.39
CA THR A 202 -18.78 14.17 -17.35
C THR A 202 -19.03 12.81 -16.71
N ALA A 203 -20.02 12.06 -17.21
CA ALA A 203 -20.34 10.72 -16.73
C ALA A 203 -19.63 9.64 -17.56
N LEU A 204 -18.93 8.73 -16.90
CA LEU A 204 -18.33 7.54 -17.52
C LEU A 204 -19.29 6.36 -17.36
N VAL A 205 -19.74 5.78 -18.47
CA VAL A 205 -20.68 4.66 -18.50
C VAL A 205 -20.13 3.49 -19.33
N GLY A 206 -20.53 2.28 -18.98
CA GLY A 206 -20.08 1.06 -19.67
C GLY A 206 -20.21 -0.18 -18.78
N ALA A 207 -20.00 -1.35 -19.35
CA ALA A 207 -20.06 -2.62 -18.65
C ALA A 207 -19.02 -2.69 -17.50
N SER A 208 -19.23 -3.57 -16.52
CA SER A 208 -18.21 -3.85 -15.50
C SER A 208 -16.91 -4.31 -16.17
N GLY A 209 -15.76 -3.86 -15.64
CA GLY A 209 -14.44 -4.20 -16.19
C GLY A 209 -14.02 -3.44 -17.46
N CYS A 210 -14.83 -2.50 -18.00
CA CYS A 210 -14.44 -1.75 -19.22
C CYS A 210 -13.40 -0.63 -18.98
N GLY A 211 -12.92 -0.41 -17.74
CA GLY A 211 -11.86 0.55 -17.43
C GLY A 211 -12.29 1.87 -16.79
N LYS A 212 -13.57 2.05 -16.37
CA LYS A 212 -14.07 3.31 -15.77
C LYS A 212 -13.28 3.74 -14.52
N THR A 213 -13.19 2.87 -13.52
CA THR A 213 -12.44 3.15 -12.27
C THR A 213 -10.94 3.35 -12.55
N THR A 214 -10.40 2.65 -13.56
CA THR A 214 -9.01 2.84 -14.00
C THR A 214 -8.80 4.26 -14.54
N ILE A 215 -9.72 4.79 -15.34
CA ILE A 215 -9.66 6.19 -15.82
C ILE A 215 -9.63 7.16 -14.65
N LEU A 216 -10.50 6.97 -13.63
CA LEU A 216 -10.50 7.86 -12.45
C LEU A 216 -9.16 7.80 -11.69
N LYS A 217 -8.60 6.59 -11.53
CA LYS A 217 -7.29 6.41 -10.89
C LYS A 217 -6.16 7.08 -11.66
N LEU A 218 -6.21 7.09 -13.00
CA LEU A 218 -5.23 7.76 -13.84
C LEU A 218 -5.38 9.28 -13.82
N ILE A 219 -6.60 9.81 -13.91
CA ILE A 219 -6.87 11.27 -13.82
C ILE A 219 -6.39 11.81 -12.46
N SER A 220 -6.58 11.04 -11.39
CA SER A 220 -6.10 11.40 -10.05
C SER A 220 -4.63 11.10 -9.82
N ARG A 221 -3.93 10.56 -10.83
CA ARG A 221 -2.52 10.16 -10.72
C ARG A 221 -2.24 9.22 -9.53
N LEU A 222 -3.21 8.35 -9.16
CA LEU A 222 -2.95 7.21 -8.27
C LEU A 222 -2.13 6.12 -8.98
N TYR A 223 -2.15 6.13 -10.32
CA TYR A 223 -1.29 5.36 -11.21
C TYR A 223 -0.85 6.24 -12.37
N ASP A 224 0.32 5.98 -12.92
CA ASP A 224 0.76 6.61 -14.16
C ASP A 224 0.38 5.72 -15.36
N TYR A 225 -0.08 6.34 -16.44
CA TYR A 225 -0.42 5.64 -17.68
C TYR A 225 0.83 5.22 -18.47
N ASP A 226 0.70 4.20 -19.33
CA ASP A 226 1.84 3.69 -20.11
C ASP A 226 2.12 4.56 -21.34
N LYS A 227 1.07 4.92 -22.09
CA LYS A 227 1.16 5.75 -23.30
C LYS A 227 0.04 6.77 -23.38
N GLY A 228 0.21 7.75 -24.24
CA GLY A 228 -0.72 8.87 -24.41
C GLY A 228 -0.39 10.03 -23.49
N GLN A 229 -1.39 10.86 -23.20
CA GLN A 229 -1.26 12.02 -22.31
C GLN A 229 -2.56 12.28 -21.57
N ILE A 230 -2.47 12.74 -20.34
CA ILE A 230 -3.59 13.32 -19.59
C ILE A 230 -3.18 14.74 -19.22
N LEU A 231 -3.90 15.71 -19.77
CA LEU A 231 -3.57 17.13 -19.61
C LEU A 231 -4.56 17.81 -18.68
N ILE A 232 -4.07 18.63 -17.76
CA ILE A 232 -4.84 19.59 -16.98
C ILE A 232 -4.16 20.95 -17.12
N ASP A 233 -4.93 22.00 -17.43
CA ASP A 233 -4.39 23.33 -17.79
C ASP A 233 -3.36 23.29 -18.95
N GLY A 234 -3.51 22.30 -19.85
CA GLY A 234 -2.60 22.09 -20.97
C GLY A 234 -1.24 21.45 -20.63
N LYS A 235 -0.99 21.15 -19.36
CA LYS A 235 0.21 20.47 -18.88
C LYS A 235 -0.08 19.01 -18.59
N ASP A 236 0.85 18.11 -18.92
CA ASP A 236 0.73 16.69 -18.61
C ASP A 236 0.78 16.46 -17.09
N ILE A 237 -0.15 15.66 -16.56
CA ILE A 237 -0.23 15.40 -15.11
C ILE A 237 1.03 14.72 -14.56
N LYS A 238 1.81 14.01 -15.38
CA LYS A 238 3.10 13.42 -14.99
C LYS A 238 4.17 14.46 -14.69
N GLU A 239 4.03 15.66 -15.26
CA GLU A 239 4.96 16.76 -15.04
C GLU A 239 4.57 17.65 -13.84
N ILE A 240 3.41 17.41 -13.22
CA ILE A 240 2.90 18.16 -12.08
C ILE A 240 3.19 17.38 -10.81
N SER A 241 3.72 17.99 -9.75
CA SER A 241 3.89 17.30 -8.46
C SER A 241 2.55 16.77 -7.95
N THR A 242 2.59 15.61 -7.29
CA THR A 242 1.39 14.98 -6.71
C THR A 242 0.71 15.90 -5.71
N GLU A 243 1.47 16.65 -4.94
CA GLU A 243 0.99 17.66 -3.99
C GLU A 243 0.20 18.76 -4.70
N SER A 244 0.75 19.36 -5.76
CA SER A 244 0.08 20.41 -6.54
C SER A 244 -1.20 19.91 -7.20
N LEU A 245 -1.19 18.65 -7.68
CA LEU A 245 -2.37 18.03 -8.27
C LEU A 245 -3.44 17.73 -7.23
N PHE A 246 -3.06 17.08 -6.13
CA PHE A 246 -4.00 16.73 -5.08
C PHE A 246 -4.60 17.94 -4.36
N ASP A 247 -3.93 19.07 -4.30
CA ASP A 247 -4.52 20.32 -3.83
C ASP A 247 -5.79 20.72 -4.63
N LYS A 248 -5.85 20.38 -5.90
CA LYS A 248 -6.92 20.78 -6.83
C LYS A 248 -7.90 19.66 -7.18
N VAL A 249 -7.65 18.43 -6.69
CA VAL A 249 -8.50 17.26 -6.94
C VAL A 249 -9.08 16.74 -5.63
N SER A 250 -10.39 16.56 -5.58
CA SER A 250 -11.08 15.84 -4.51
C SER A 250 -11.66 14.55 -5.05
N ILE A 251 -11.54 13.47 -4.29
CA ILE A 251 -12.02 12.15 -4.69
C ILE A 251 -12.96 11.62 -3.62
N VAL A 252 -14.14 11.17 -4.05
CA VAL A 252 -15.08 10.41 -3.22
C VAL A 252 -15.06 8.98 -3.76
N PHE A 253 -14.46 8.06 -2.99
CA PHE A 253 -14.31 6.66 -3.35
C PHE A 253 -15.60 5.87 -3.11
N GLN A 254 -15.76 4.76 -3.83
CA GLN A 254 -16.82 3.79 -3.62
C GLN A 254 -16.71 3.18 -2.22
N ASP A 255 -15.54 2.68 -1.86
CA ASP A 255 -15.24 2.14 -0.55
C ASP A 255 -14.66 3.24 0.35
N VAL A 256 -15.45 3.67 1.32
CA VAL A 256 -15.04 4.73 2.25
C VAL A 256 -14.18 4.17 3.35
N VAL A 257 -12.94 4.66 3.45
CA VAL A 257 -12.02 4.36 4.56
C VAL A 257 -12.09 5.47 5.59
N LEU A 258 -12.32 5.07 6.86
CA LEU A 258 -12.35 5.98 8.02
C LEU A 258 -11.27 5.57 9.01
N PHE A 259 -10.63 6.58 9.62
CA PHE A 259 -9.62 6.34 10.63
C PHE A 259 -10.25 6.14 12.00
N ASN A 260 -9.61 5.38 12.86
CA ASN A 260 -10.01 5.21 14.26
C ASN A 260 -9.73 6.48 15.07
N GLN A 261 -10.51 7.52 14.76
CA GLN A 261 -10.43 8.86 15.33
C GLN A 261 -11.85 9.40 15.52
N SER A 262 -11.99 10.61 16.05
CA SER A 262 -13.29 11.26 16.18
C SER A 262 -13.92 11.57 14.81
N VAL A 263 -15.24 11.80 14.80
CA VAL A 263 -15.96 12.28 13.60
C VAL A 263 -15.35 13.60 13.11
N MET A 264 -15.03 14.52 14.03
CA MET A 264 -14.39 15.80 13.73
C MET A 264 -13.11 15.60 12.93
N GLU A 265 -12.18 14.80 13.45
CA GLU A 265 -10.88 14.55 12.82
C GLU A 265 -11.00 13.78 11.51
N ASN A 266 -11.97 12.87 11.41
CA ASN A 266 -12.24 12.20 10.14
C ASN A 266 -12.68 13.16 9.03
N ILE A 267 -13.48 14.17 9.34
CA ILE A 267 -13.87 15.18 8.34
C ILE A 267 -12.69 16.14 8.08
N ARG A 268 -11.91 16.52 9.12
CA ARG A 268 -10.75 17.41 9.02
C ARG A 268 -9.65 16.90 8.07
N ILE A 269 -9.63 15.59 7.76
CA ILE A 269 -8.74 15.03 6.72
C ILE A 269 -8.89 15.76 5.38
N GLY A 270 -10.08 16.28 5.05
CA GLY A 270 -10.28 17.07 3.83
C GLY A 270 -9.44 18.36 3.77
N LYS A 271 -9.17 18.99 4.94
CA LYS A 271 -8.33 20.18 5.10
C LYS A 271 -7.83 20.24 6.52
N GLN A 272 -6.55 19.92 6.75
CA GLN A 272 -5.97 19.72 8.10
C GLN A 272 -5.97 20.97 8.97
N ASP A 273 -5.83 22.14 8.40
CA ASP A 273 -5.83 23.44 9.05
C ASP A 273 -7.24 24.07 9.24
N ALA A 274 -8.29 23.31 8.90
CA ALA A 274 -9.66 23.79 9.05
C ALA A 274 -10.08 23.98 10.50
N SER A 275 -10.79 25.09 10.78
CA SER A 275 -11.41 25.33 12.07
C SER A 275 -12.59 24.37 12.33
N ASP A 276 -12.97 24.21 13.60
CA ASP A 276 -14.12 23.39 13.98
C ASP A 276 -15.41 23.86 13.31
N GLU A 277 -15.57 25.17 13.12
CA GLU A 277 -16.71 25.77 12.44
C GLU A 277 -16.76 25.41 10.96
N GLU A 278 -15.60 25.38 10.27
CA GLU A 278 -15.51 24.92 8.87
C GLU A 278 -15.89 23.44 8.75
N VAL A 279 -15.39 22.60 9.66
CA VAL A 279 -15.71 21.16 9.73
C VAL A 279 -17.21 20.94 9.96
N LYS A 280 -17.81 21.63 10.93
CA LYS A 280 -19.25 21.53 11.22
C LYS A 280 -20.10 22.01 10.03
N ARG A 281 -19.66 23.04 9.32
CA ARG A 281 -20.33 23.53 8.11
C ARG A 281 -20.27 22.47 6.99
N ALA A 282 -19.11 21.87 6.76
CA ALA A 282 -18.96 20.81 5.78
C ALA A 282 -19.82 19.58 6.11
N ALA A 283 -19.87 19.18 7.38
CA ALA A 283 -20.75 18.13 7.88
C ALA A 283 -22.23 18.43 7.62
N LYS A 284 -22.66 19.68 7.84
CA LYS A 284 -24.04 20.10 7.57
C LYS A 284 -24.37 20.05 6.09
N LEU A 285 -23.48 20.49 5.20
CA LEU A 285 -23.65 20.41 3.75
C LEU A 285 -23.74 18.97 3.24
N ALA A 286 -23.04 18.05 3.91
CA ALA A 286 -23.07 16.62 3.64
C ALA A 286 -24.22 15.87 4.33
N ASN A 287 -25.17 16.56 4.95
CA ASN A 287 -26.29 15.98 5.71
C ASN A 287 -25.83 15.00 6.83
N CYS A 288 -24.73 15.32 7.52
CA CYS A 288 -24.20 14.48 8.61
C CYS A 288 -24.78 14.82 9.97
N THR A 289 -25.36 16.01 10.16
CA THR A 289 -25.76 16.55 11.48
C THR A 289 -26.75 15.64 12.20
N ASP A 290 -27.69 15.06 11.48
CA ASP A 290 -28.78 14.25 12.04
C ASP A 290 -28.33 12.96 12.75
N PHE A 291 -27.24 12.34 12.32
CA PHE A 291 -26.69 11.18 12.99
C PHE A 291 -25.58 11.53 14.00
N ILE A 292 -24.79 12.58 13.72
CA ILE A 292 -23.76 13.05 14.64
C ILE A 292 -24.37 13.54 15.95
N GLU A 293 -25.49 14.28 15.91
CA GLU A 293 -26.19 14.76 17.11
C GLU A 293 -26.79 13.64 17.98
N LYS A 294 -26.96 12.45 17.44
CA LYS A 294 -27.44 11.28 18.18
C LYS A 294 -26.32 10.50 18.86
N MET A 295 -25.08 10.80 18.56
CA MET A 295 -23.92 10.17 19.18
C MET A 295 -23.65 10.76 20.56
N ASP A 296 -23.19 9.94 21.51
CA ASP A 296 -22.97 10.33 22.91
C ASP A 296 -22.09 11.56 23.08
N LYS A 297 -21.07 11.74 22.20
CA LYS A 297 -20.12 12.86 22.23
C LYS A 297 -20.20 13.73 20.97
N GLY A 298 -21.22 13.56 20.13
CA GLY A 298 -21.38 14.31 18.88
C GLY A 298 -20.14 14.19 18.00
N PHE A 299 -19.57 15.32 17.59
CA PHE A 299 -18.36 15.38 16.76
C PHE A 299 -17.11 14.78 17.39
N ASP A 300 -17.04 14.69 18.72
CA ASP A 300 -15.90 14.13 19.44
C ASP A 300 -16.01 12.60 19.62
N THR A 301 -17.07 11.98 19.10
CA THR A 301 -17.25 10.53 19.15
C THR A 301 -16.19 9.83 18.30
N VAL A 302 -15.44 8.90 18.89
CA VAL A 302 -14.49 8.03 18.20
C VAL A 302 -15.28 6.90 17.55
N ILE A 303 -15.13 6.73 16.23
CA ILE A 303 -15.99 5.86 15.40
C ILE A 303 -15.46 4.45 15.18
N GLY A 304 -14.40 4.07 15.91
CA GLY A 304 -13.78 2.76 15.78
C GLY A 304 -13.01 2.54 14.48
N GLU A 305 -12.46 1.34 14.32
CA GLU A 305 -11.69 0.96 13.15
C GLU A 305 -12.59 0.95 11.91
N ASN A 306 -12.20 1.69 10.87
CA ASN A 306 -12.94 1.86 9.62
C ASN A 306 -14.41 2.29 9.81
N GLY A 307 -14.74 2.96 10.92
CA GLY A 307 -16.10 3.40 11.21
C GLY A 307 -17.07 2.24 11.43
N ALA A 308 -16.64 1.20 12.16
CA ALA A 308 -17.41 -0.02 12.39
C ALA A 308 -18.80 0.23 13.02
N GLU A 309 -18.95 1.34 13.75
CA GLU A 309 -20.20 1.73 14.41
C GLU A 309 -21.16 2.51 13.49
N LEU A 310 -20.72 2.82 12.26
CA LEU A 310 -21.49 3.61 11.29
C LEU A 310 -22.13 2.73 10.22
N SER A 311 -23.33 3.10 9.79
CA SER A 311 -23.95 2.56 8.59
C SER A 311 -23.17 2.96 7.33
N GLY A 312 -23.34 2.21 6.23
CA GLY A 312 -22.71 2.54 4.94
C GLY A 312 -23.02 3.95 4.46
N GLY A 313 -24.29 4.40 4.64
CA GLY A 313 -24.70 5.75 4.26
C GLY A 313 -24.09 6.86 5.12
N GLU A 314 -23.87 6.63 6.40
CA GLU A 314 -23.19 7.57 7.30
C GLU A 314 -21.70 7.70 6.95
N ARG A 315 -21.03 6.57 6.69
CA ARG A 315 -19.64 6.59 6.20
C ARG A 315 -19.52 7.37 4.89
N GLN A 316 -20.44 7.14 3.95
CA GLN A 316 -20.45 7.85 2.66
C GLN A 316 -20.66 9.37 2.85
N ARG A 317 -21.58 9.79 3.73
CA ARG A 317 -21.77 11.22 4.03
C ARG A 317 -20.52 11.85 4.67
N LEU A 318 -19.80 11.15 5.52
CA LEU A 318 -18.51 11.65 6.04
C LEU A 318 -17.47 11.84 4.94
N SER A 319 -17.41 10.93 3.96
CA SER A 319 -16.53 11.08 2.79
C SER A 319 -16.92 12.29 1.94
N ILE A 320 -18.22 12.53 1.76
CA ILE A 320 -18.73 13.73 1.07
C ILE A 320 -18.42 15.02 1.87
N ALA A 321 -18.49 14.96 3.22
CA ALA A 321 -18.10 16.08 4.08
C ALA A 321 -16.62 16.45 3.92
N ARG A 322 -15.73 15.46 3.76
CA ARG A 322 -14.32 15.69 3.42
C ARG A 322 -14.19 16.45 2.09
N ALA A 323 -14.96 16.07 1.08
CA ALA A 323 -14.94 16.72 -0.21
C ALA A 323 -15.45 18.16 -0.15
N PHE A 324 -16.48 18.45 0.65
CA PHE A 324 -16.95 19.81 0.90
C PHE A 324 -15.90 20.65 1.62
N LEU A 325 -15.24 20.08 2.62
CA LEU A 325 -14.22 20.78 3.39
C LEU A 325 -12.99 21.12 2.54
N LYS A 326 -12.60 20.22 1.66
CA LYS A 326 -11.49 20.41 0.73
C LYS A 326 -11.80 21.46 -0.33
N ASP A 327 -13.04 21.52 -0.80
CA ASP A 327 -13.56 22.43 -1.81
C ASP A 327 -12.70 22.57 -3.09
N ALA A 328 -12.17 21.44 -3.56
CA ALA A 328 -11.31 21.39 -4.74
C ALA A 328 -12.11 21.65 -6.03
N PRO A 329 -11.50 22.31 -7.05
CA PRO A 329 -12.17 22.63 -8.34
C PRO A 329 -12.41 21.41 -9.23
N ILE A 330 -11.66 20.33 -9.06
CA ILE A 330 -11.86 19.05 -9.75
C ILE A 330 -12.43 18.05 -8.76
N LEU A 331 -13.52 17.39 -9.12
CA LEU A 331 -14.20 16.39 -8.31
C LEU A 331 -14.30 15.07 -9.05
N ILE A 332 -13.79 14.01 -8.45
CA ILE A 332 -13.87 12.64 -8.96
C ILE A 332 -14.81 11.84 -8.06
N LEU A 333 -15.84 11.23 -8.65
CA LEU A 333 -16.87 10.50 -7.93
C LEU A 333 -16.94 9.04 -8.44
N ASP A 334 -16.58 8.09 -7.60
CA ASP A 334 -16.60 6.67 -7.96
C ASP A 334 -17.78 5.97 -7.27
N GLU A 335 -18.83 5.67 -8.01
CA GLU A 335 -20.02 4.86 -7.64
C GLU A 335 -20.59 5.08 -6.22
N ILE A 336 -20.88 6.31 -5.86
CA ILE A 336 -21.14 6.77 -4.48
C ILE A 336 -22.39 6.16 -3.81
N THR A 337 -23.30 5.52 -4.55
CA THR A 337 -24.65 5.21 -4.08
C THR A 337 -25.03 3.74 -4.14
N ALA A 338 -24.05 2.82 -4.22
CA ALA A 338 -24.30 1.39 -4.17
C ALA A 338 -24.77 0.96 -2.76
N SER A 339 -25.85 0.17 -2.67
CA SER A 339 -26.30 -0.53 -1.45
C SER A 339 -26.78 0.33 -0.28
N LEU A 340 -27.43 1.49 -0.53
CA LEU A 340 -27.97 2.36 0.51
C LEU A 340 -29.49 2.28 0.63
N ASP A 341 -30.00 2.56 1.84
CA ASP A 341 -31.44 2.74 2.04
C ASP A 341 -31.95 4.05 1.39
N VAL A 342 -33.23 4.11 1.06
CA VAL A 342 -33.86 5.20 0.30
C VAL A 342 -33.68 6.57 0.97
N ASN A 343 -33.71 6.64 2.32
CA ASN A 343 -33.58 7.90 3.04
C ASN A 343 -32.15 8.44 2.99
N ASN A 344 -31.17 7.57 3.19
CA ASN A 344 -29.74 7.93 3.07
C ASN A 344 -29.38 8.29 1.64
N GLU A 345 -29.94 7.57 0.66
CA GLU A 345 -29.78 7.87 -0.74
C GLU A 345 -30.20 9.28 -1.10
N LYS A 346 -31.42 9.70 -0.68
CA LYS A 346 -31.93 11.05 -0.95
C LYS A 346 -31.00 12.13 -0.38
N LYS A 347 -30.54 11.96 0.86
CA LYS A 347 -29.63 12.90 1.52
C LYS A 347 -28.27 13.00 0.82
N ILE A 348 -27.73 11.87 0.38
CA ILE A 348 -26.48 11.82 -0.39
C ILE A 348 -26.65 12.53 -1.74
N GLN A 349 -27.77 12.28 -2.45
CA GLN A 349 -28.03 12.93 -3.73
C GLN A 349 -28.17 14.45 -3.60
N GLU A 350 -28.88 14.92 -2.55
CA GLU A 350 -28.98 16.36 -2.24
C GLU A 350 -27.60 16.97 -1.96
N SER A 351 -26.76 16.27 -1.18
CA SER A 351 -25.40 16.70 -0.89
C SER A 351 -24.54 16.76 -2.15
N LEU A 352 -24.62 15.73 -3.02
CA LEU A 352 -23.88 15.68 -4.27
C LEU A 352 -24.29 16.78 -5.24
N ASN A 353 -25.59 17.05 -5.38
CA ASN A 353 -26.09 18.13 -6.23
C ASN A 353 -25.57 19.52 -5.82
N ASN A 354 -25.25 19.70 -4.53
CA ASN A 354 -24.62 20.91 -4.04
C ASN A 354 -23.11 20.90 -4.22
N LEU A 355 -22.46 19.73 -4.09
CA LEU A 355 -21.02 19.58 -4.19
C LEU A 355 -20.48 19.78 -5.61
N VAL A 356 -21.25 19.35 -6.63
CA VAL A 356 -20.83 19.40 -8.05
C VAL A 356 -20.92 20.79 -8.68
N LYS A 357 -21.59 21.76 -8.04
CA LYS A 357 -21.78 23.11 -8.60
C LYS A 357 -20.44 23.80 -8.84
N ASP A 358 -20.32 24.38 -10.04
CA ASP A 358 -19.15 25.16 -10.46
C ASP A 358 -17.81 24.40 -10.49
N LYS A 359 -17.85 23.04 -10.46
CA LYS A 359 -16.67 22.17 -10.47
C LYS A 359 -16.56 21.39 -11.77
N THR A 360 -15.34 20.98 -12.11
CA THR A 360 -15.09 19.98 -13.16
C THR A 360 -15.31 18.61 -12.52
N VAL A 361 -16.34 17.89 -12.96
CA VAL A 361 -16.74 16.64 -12.35
C VAL A 361 -16.56 15.48 -13.31
N VAL A 362 -15.88 14.42 -12.87
CA VAL A 362 -15.87 13.12 -13.55
C VAL A 362 -16.52 12.10 -12.63
N ILE A 363 -17.62 11.51 -13.07
CA ILE A 363 -18.42 10.58 -12.25
C ILE A 363 -18.57 9.22 -12.93
N ILE A 364 -18.41 8.15 -12.15
CA ILE A 364 -18.93 6.83 -12.50
C ILE A 364 -20.27 6.67 -11.79
N SER A 365 -21.32 6.40 -12.55
CA SER A 365 -22.66 6.16 -11.99
C SER A 365 -23.34 5.02 -12.74
N HIS A 366 -24.05 4.19 -11.99
CA HIS A 366 -25.00 3.21 -12.48
C HIS A 366 -26.44 3.66 -12.34
N ARG A 367 -26.68 4.91 -11.88
CA ARG A 367 -28.02 5.48 -11.67
C ARG A 367 -28.45 6.32 -12.84
N MET A 368 -29.67 6.05 -13.33
CA MET A 368 -30.25 6.75 -14.46
C MET A 368 -30.24 8.26 -14.30
N LYS A 369 -30.74 8.78 -13.18
CA LYS A 369 -30.83 10.24 -12.95
C LYS A 369 -29.49 10.96 -13.01
N SER A 370 -28.42 10.32 -12.50
CA SER A 370 -27.06 10.90 -12.54
C SER A 370 -26.50 10.92 -13.95
N ILE A 371 -26.84 9.89 -14.75
CA ILE A 371 -26.40 9.78 -16.14
C ILE A 371 -27.20 10.77 -17.04
N GLU A 372 -28.52 10.80 -16.90
CA GLU A 372 -29.40 11.67 -17.72
C GLU A 372 -29.09 13.16 -17.54
N ASN A 373 -28.72 13.56 -16.31
CA ASN A 373 -28.43 14.95 -15.96
C ASN A 373 -26.98 15.38 -16.22
N ALA A 374 -26.11 14.48 -16.69
CA ALA A 374 -24.74 14.83 -17.01
C ALA A 374 -24.63 15.70 -18.25
N ASP A 375 -23.75 16.71 -18.24
CA ASP A 375 -23.51 17.60 -19.38
C ASP A 375 -22.89 16.84 -20.55
N LYS A 376 -22.08 15.83 -20.24
CA LYS A 376 -21.43 14.93 -21.18
C LYS A 376 -21.42 13.51 -20.65
N ILE A 377 -21.67 12.56 -21.52
CA ILE A 377 -21.57 11.13 -21.26
C ILE A 377 -20.49 10.54 -22.16
N VAL A 378 -19.59 9.74 -21.60
CA VAL A 378 -18.56 8.99 -22.32
C VAL A 378 -18.86 7.50 -22.16
N VAL A 379 -19.16 6.83 -23.28
CA VAL A 379 -19.49 5.41 -23.32
C VAL A 379 -18.22 4.62 -23.56
N LEU A 380 -17.89 3.73 -22.62
CA LEU A 380 -16.69 2.89 -22.66
C LEU A 380 -17.02 1.44 -22.99
N GLN A 381 -16.24 0.86 -23.91
CA GLN A 381 -16.32 -0.54 -24.25
C GLN A 381 -14.91 -1.10 -24.50
N ASN A 382 -14.55 -2.19 -23.83
CA ASN A 382 -13.27 -2.90 -24.03
C ASN A 382 -12.05 -1.96 -23.96
N GLY A 383 -12.04 -1.06 -22.99
CA GLY A 383 -10.95 -0.10 -22.77
C GLY A 383 -10.85 1.03 -23.81
N ARG A 384 -11.90 1.32 -24.57
CA ARG A 384 -11.95 2.40 -25.56
C ARG A 384 -13.21 3.24 -25.41
N VAL A 385 -13.16 4.48 -25.86
CA VAL A 385 -14.35 5.31 -26.02
C VAL A 385 -15.10 4.86 -27.28
N GLU A 386 -16.33 4.36 -27.09
CA GLU A 386 -17.22 3.96 -28.19
C GLU A 386 -17.97 5.16 -28.76
N SER A 387 -18.49 5.98 -27.86
CA SER A 387 -19.23 7.19 -28.23
C SER A 387 -19.23 8.21 -27.09
N GLU A 388 -19.44 9.47 -27.40
CA GLU A 388 -19.62 10.54 -26.42
C GLU A 388 -20.70 11.53 -26.89
N GLY A 389 -21.40 12.14 -25.94
CA GLY A 389 -22.45 13.11 -26.22
C GLY A 389 -23.40 13.30 -25.05
N LYS A 390 -24.55 13.94 -25.29
CA LYS A 390 -25.64 14.06 -24.32
C LYS A 390 -26.54 12.82 -24.34
N HIS A 391 -27.32 12.64 -23.29
CA HIS A 391 -28.24 11.50 -23.12
C HIS A 391 -29.11 11.26 -24.37
N GLU A 392 -29.83 12.27 -24.82
CA GLU A 392 -30.75 12.15 -25.97
C GLU A 392 -30.03 11.81 -27.28
N GLU A 393 -28.84 12.34 -27.51
CA GLU A 393 -28.03 12.06 -28.69
C GLU A 393 -27.55 10.62 -28.71
N LEU A 394 -27.06 10.11 -27.53
CA LEU A 394 -26.54 8.79 -27.42
C LEU A 394 -27.62 7.71 -27.49
N LEU A 395 -28.83 7.97 -27.02
CA LEU A 395 -29.99 7.09 -27.23
C LEU A 395 -30.30 6.82 -28.72
N GLN A 396 -30.01 7.79 -29.60
CA GLN A 396 -30.21 7.65 -31.01
C GLN A 396 -29.00 7.03 -31.75
N LYS A 397 -27.78 7.37 -31.32
CA LYS A 397 -26.53 7.07 -32.05
C LYS A 397 -25.83 5.79 -31.57
N SER A 398 -25.89 5.45 -30.25
CA SER A 398 -25.18 4.34 -29.67
C SER A 398 -26.12 3.21 -29.25
N LYS A 399 -26.00 2.04 -29.92
CA LYS A 399 -26.73 0.82 -29.53
C LYS A 399 -26.27 0.32 -28.16
N ILE A 400 -24.98 0.51 -27.84
CA ILE A 400 -24.39 0.09 -26.57
C ILE A 400 -24.98 0.89 -25.44
N TYR A 401 -25.01 2.21 -25.58
CA TYR A 401 -25.62 3.11 -24.60
C TYR A 401 -27.11 2.79 -24.38
N LYS A 402 -27.87 2.62 -25.46
CA LYS A 402 -29.28 2.27 -25.37
C LYS A 402 -29.52 0.99 -24.60
N ASN A 403 -28.80 -0.08 -24.93
CA ASN A 403 -28.88 -1.37 -24.20
C ASN A 403 -28.49 -1.22 -22.73
N LEU A 404 -27.51 -0.39 -22.42
CA LEU A 404 -27.04 -0.14 -21.06
C LEU A 404 -28.13 0.56 -20.24
N ILE A 405 -28.76 1.57 -20.81
CA ILE A 405 -29.86 2.30 -20.21
C ILE A 405 -31.09 1.40 -19.99
N GLU A 406 -31.46 0.57 -20.97
CA GLU A 406 -32.56 -0.39 -20.84
C GLU A 406 -32.32 -1.37 -19.68
N LYS A 407 -31.10 -1.90 -19.55
CA LYS A 407 -30.73 -2.78 -18.46
C LYS A 407 -30.74 -2.08 -17.10
N THR A 408 -30.28 -0.83 -17.03
CA THR A 408 -30.29 -0.04 -15.79
C THR A 408 -31.73 0.24 -15.35
N LYS A 409 -32.62 0.61 -16.28
CA LYS A 409 -34.05 0.80 -15.99
C LYS A 409 -34.71 -0.47 -15.45
N MET A 410 -34.47 -1.60 -16.11
CA MET A 410 -34.99 -2.89 -15.62
C MET A 410 -34.47 -3.20 -14.22
N ALA A 411 -33.18 -2.96 -13.94
CA ALA A 411 -32.62 -3.23 -12.62
C ALA A 411 -33.22 -2.32 -11.53
N GLU A 412 -33.45 -1.04 -11.83
CA GLU A 412 -34.12 -0.11 -10.91
C GLU A 412 -35.59 -0.49 -10.66
N GLU A 413 -36.31 -1.03 -11.66
CA GLU A 413 -37.69 -1.53 -11.53
C GLU A 413 -37.81 -2.83 -10.73
N PHE A 414 -36.78 -3.69 -10.71
CA PHE A 414 -36.77 -4.96 -9.95
C PHE A 414 -36.42 -4.80 -8.46
N ILE A 415 -36.00 -3.61 -8.01
CA ILE A 415 -35.62 -3.34 -6.62
C ILE A 415 -36.83 -2.92 -5.75
N TYR A 416 -38.04 -2.80 -6.34
CA TYR A 416 -39.29 -2.48 -5.63
C TYR A 416 -40.35 -3.55 -5.77
#